data_4f7ac739f9069ea873d27c68fd901c96
#
_entry.id   4f7ac739f9069ea873d27c68fd901c96
#
_cell.length_a   1.000
_cell.length_b   1.000
_cell.length_c   1.000
_cell.angle_alpha   90.00
_cell.angle_beta   90.00
_cell.angle_gamma   90.00
#
_symmetry.space_group_name_H-M   'P 1'
#
loop_
_entity.id
_entity.type
_entity.pdbx_description
1 polymer ?
#
loop_
_entity_poly.entity_id
_entity_poly.type
_entity_poly.pdbx_seq_one_letter_code
_entity_poly.pdbx_strand_id
1 'polypeptide(L)'
;MSGKETFLLKLKGLVEIAHSNGNKITIEEVTDYFSKEVFPDTLTEEQMELVFDYLLAQRVAVQGYVKVDTSEQLELTEEEKAYLKEYLIELDGLYHTLSETKEVLIERVLQGDDTAKSLLIEHYLQEVVEIAKNLNRPEVFLGDLIQEGNLGIVLGVELISDVKTAHEVILSQIRQSMQLLLEESQELSSRDKKMIEKVSALDEAIKNLTEELGRKVSIDELAIYMGMEIKEIEDILKLTGEEPGDTQE
;
A
#
# COMPACT_ATOMS: atom_id res chain seq x y z
N MET A 1 32.90 -1.04 -23.14
CA MET A 1 31.47 -0.61 -23.09
C MET A 1 31.34 0.42 -22.00
N SER A 2 30.61 1.52 -22.23
CA SER A 2 30.35 2.51 -21.19
C SER A 2 29.49 1.87 -20.08
N GLY A 3 29.69 2.26 -18.80
CA GLY A 3 28.88 1.72 -17.68
C GLY A 3 27.37 1.83 -17.88
N LYS A 4 26.92 2.87 -18.62
CA LYS A 4 25.53 3.06 -19.02
C LYS A 4 25.01 1.97 -19.98
N GLU A 5 25.82 1.54 -20.94
CA GLU A 5 25.42 0.50 -21.89
C GLU A 5 25.27 -0.86 -21.21
N THR A 6 26.17 -1.17 -20.28
CA THR A 6 26.12 -2.40 -19.47
C THR A 6 24.88 -2.41 -18.56
N PHE A 7 24.56 -1.27 -17.93
CA PHE A 7 23.37 -1.14 -17.08
C PHE A 7 22.06 -1.33 -17.85
N LEU A 8 21.93 -0.69 -19.03
CA LEU A 8 20.76 -0.85 -19.90
C LEU A 8 20.59 -2.29 -20.43
N LEU A 9 21.69 -2.96 -20.70
CA LEU A 9 21.65 -4.37 -21.13
C LEU A 9 21.15 -5.28 -20.00
N LYS A 10 21.56 -5.01 -18.76
CA LYS A 10 21.10 -5.74 -17.57
C LYS A 10 19.62 -5.47 -17.26
N LEU A 11 19.17 -4.24 -17.38
CA LEU A 11 17.74 -3.91 -17.22
C LEU A 11 16.88 -4.71 -18.22
N LYS A 12 17.30 -4.83 -19.47
CA LYS A 12 16.58 -5.65 -20.44
C LYS A 12 16.57 -7.13 -20.09
N GLY A 13 17.71 -7.67 -19.64
CA GLY A 13 17.79 -9.07 -19.18
C GLY A 13 16.88 -9.34 -17.97
N LEU A 14 16.76 -8.38 -17.05
CA LEU A 14 15.87 -8.49 -15.90
C LEU A 14 14.38 -8.51 -16.32
N VAL A 15 14.01 -7.70 -17.31
CA VAL A 15 12.66 -7.69 -17.90
C VAL A 15 12.34 -9.06 -18.54
N GLU A 16 13.28 -9.67 -19.25
CA GLU A 16 13.10 -11.02 -19.85
C GLU A 16 12.89 -12.09 -18.78
N ILE A 17 13.64 -12.02 -17.68
CA ILE A 17 13.46 -12.92 -16.53
C ILE A 17 12.06 -12.73 -15.92
N ALA A 18 11.66 -11.51 -15.67
CA ALA A 18 10.34 -11.19 -15.12
C ALA A 18 9.19 -11.64 -16.04
N HIS A 19 9.32 -11.47 -17.35
CA HIS A 19 8.34 -11.98 -18.32
C HIS A 19 8.24 -13.51 -18.30
N SER A 20 9.36 -14.20 -18.11
CA SER A 20 9.38 -15.68 -17.95
C SER A 20 8.69 -16.13 -16.66
N ASN A 21 8.68 -15.27 -15.62
CA ASN A 21 8.04 -15.51 -14.33
C ASN A 21 6.60 -14.97 -14.26
N GLY A 22 5.92 -14.79 -15.39
CA GLY A 22 4.54 -14.34 -15.44
C GLY A 22 4.35 -12.85 -15.16
N ASN A 23 5.30 -12.02 -15.57
CA ASN A 23 5.35 -10.56 -15.38
C ASN A 23 5.46 -10.14 -13.90
N LYS A 24 6.09 -10.96 -13.07
CA LYS A 24 6.29 -10.68 -11.64
C LYS A 24 7.74 -10.92 -11.27
N ILE A 25 8.25 -10.08 -10.37
CA ILE A 25 9.58 -10.20 -9.78
C ILE A 25 9.54 -9.61 -8.36
N THR A 26 10.32 -10.16 -7.43
CA THR A 26 10.42 -9.63 -6.06
C THR A 26 11.56 -8.61 -5.95
N ILE A 27 11.50 -7.74 -4.94
CA ILE A 27 12.61 -6.80 -4.63
C ILE A 27 13.91 -7.57 -4.41
N GLU A 28 13.85 -8.70 -3.69
CA GLU A 28 15.03 -9.54 -3.42
C GLU A 28 15.66 -10.07 -4.71
N GLU A 29 14.86 -10.58 -5.65
CA GLU A 29 15.34 -11.07 -6.94
C GLU A 29 16.01 -9.95 -7.76
N VAL A 30 15.46 -8.73 -7.73
CA VAL A 30 16.04 -7.56 -8.38
C VAL A 30 17.38 -7.19 -7.73
N THR A 31 17.41 -7.11 -6.41
CA THR A 31 18.61 -6.78 -5.63
C THR A 31 19.70 -7.82 -5.85
N ASP A 32 19.36 -9.11 -5.79
CA ASP A 32 20.26 -10.23 -6.06
C ASP A 32 20.83 -10.21 -7.48
N TYR A 33 20.00 -9.85 -8.46
CA TYR A 33 20.42 -9.76 -9.85
C TYR A 33 21.50 -8.70 -10.08
N PHE A 34 21.37 -7.56 -9.42
CA PHE A 34 22.36 -6.47 -9.51
C PHE A 34 23.56 -6.68 -8.59
N SER A 35 23.43 -7.41 -7.47
CA SER A 35 24.54 -7.71 -6.55
C SER A 35 25.47 -8.84 -7.03
N LYS A 36 24.96 -9.79 -7.82
CA LYS A 36 25.72 -10.99 -8.26
C LYS A 36 26.75 -10.75 -9.36
N GLU A 37 26.67 -9.63 -10.09
CA GLU A 37 27.61 -9.37 -11.19
C GLU A 37 28.00 -7.90 -11.35
N VAL A 38 29.28 -7.59 -11.12
CA VAL A 38 30.05 -6.55 -11.82
C VAL A 38 29.82 -5.07 -11.44
N PHE A 39 29.06 -4.71 -10.42
CA PHE A 39 29.20 -3.36 -9.89
C PHE A 39 29.95 -3.43 -8.54
N PRO A 40 31.10 -2.75 -8.42
CA PRO A 40 31.86 -2.71 -7.16
C PRO A 40 31.11 -1.94 -6.06
N ASP A 41 30.11 -1.14 -6.43
CA ASP A 41 29.25 -0.42 -5.51
C ASP A 41 27.81 -0.91 -5.66
N THR A 42 27.19 -1.30 -4.56
CA THR A 42 25.76 -1.58 -4.44
C THR A 42 24.98 -0.40 -5.02
N LEU A 43 23.95 -0.65 -5.82
CA LEU A 43 23.06 0.41 -6.32
C LEU A 43 22.55 1.23 -5.12
N THR A 44 22.56 2.55 -5.26
CA THR A 44 21.93 3.42 -4.26
C THR A 44 20.41 3.23 -4.27
N GLU A 45 19.73 3.60 -3.18
CA GLU A 45 18.25 3.54 -3.10
C GLU A 45 17.60 4.26 -4.29
N GLU A 46 18.07 5.45 -4.65
CA GLU A 46 17.59 6.21 -5.81
C GLU A 46 17.78 5.46 -7.14
N GLN A 47 18.87 4.72 -7.28
CA GLN A 47 19.12 3.91 -8.47
C GLN A 47 18.24 2.67 -8.52
N MET A 48 17.93 2.08 -7.37
CA MET A 48 16.99 0.95 -7.27
C MET A 48 15.56 1.40 -7.59
N GLU A 49 15.12 2.56 -7.10
CA GLU A 49 13.82 3.13 -7.46
C GLU A 49 13.69 3.32 -8.98
N LEU A 50 14.73 3.82 -9.65
CA LEU A 50 14.75 3.94 -11.11
C LEU A 50 14.64 2.59 -11.83
N VAL A 51 15.22 1.52 -11.26
CA VAL A 51 15.09 0.15 -11.78
C VAL A 51 13.64 -0.35 -11.63
N PHE A 52 13.03 -0.15 -10.47
CA PHE A 52 11.65 -0.55 -10.22
C PHE A 52 10.67 0.23 -11.10
N ASP A 53 10.86 1.53 -11.25
CA ASP A 53 10.06 2.37 -12.14
C ASP A 53 10.15 1.91 -13.61
N TYR A 54 11.35 1.53 -14.04
CA TYR A 54 11.54 0.97 -15.38
C TYR A 54 10.80 -0.36 -15.56
N LEU A 55 10.85 -1.25 -14.55
CA LEU A 55 10.13 -2.53 -14.56
C LEU A 55 8.62 -2.32 -14.63
N LEU A 56 8.07 -1.40 -13.82
CA LEU A 56 6.66 -1.04 -13.86
C LEU A 56 6.24 -0.47 -15.24
N ALA A 57 7.08 0.38 -15.84
CA ALA A 57 6.85 0.90 -17.20
C ALA A 57 6.83 -0.22 -18.26
N GLN A 58 7.53 -1.35 -18.03
CA GLN A 58 7.50 -2.54 -18.87
C GLN A 58 6.35 -3.51 -18.51
N ARG A 59 5.40 -3.10 -17.64
CA ARG A 59 4.28 -3.91 -17.12
C ARG A 59 4.71 -5.14 -16.34
N VAL A 60 5.84 -5.06 -15.67
CA VAL A 60 6.32 -6.05 -14.70
C VAL A 60 5.90 -5.61 -13.31
N ALA A 61 5.17 -6.44 -12.59
CA ALA A 61 4.82 -6.21 -11.19
C ALA A 61 6.02 -6.53 -10.31
N VAL A 62 6.53 -5.55 -9.57
CA VAL A 62 7.59 -5.75 -8.58
C VAL A 62 6.91 -5.96 -7.22
N GLN A 63 6.94 -7.20 -6.74
CA GLN A 63 6.32 -7.55 -5.46
C GLN A 63 7.09 -6.90 -4.32
N GLY A 64 6.36 -6.14 -3.50
CA GLY A 64 6.93 -5.35 -2.41
C GLY A 64 7.36 -3.92 -2.79
N TYR A 65 7.21 -3.50 -4.05
CA TYR A 65 7.42 -2.13 -4.48
C TYR A 65 6.12 -1.50 -4.98
N VAL A 66 5.77 -0.39 -4.36
CA VAL A 66 4.71 0.50 -4.85
C VAL A 66 5.39 1.78 -5.29
N LYS A 67 5.16 2.17 -6.56
CA LYS A 67 5.66 3.45 -7.05
C LYS A 67 5.07 4.57 -6.20
N VAL A 68 5.90 5.23 -5.43
CA VAL A 68 5.55 6.49 -4.80
C VAL A 68 5.60 7.55 -5.90
N ASP A 69 4.44 7.98 -6.36
CA ASP A 69 4.35 9.07 -7.34
C ASP A 69 4.73 10.38 -6.62
N THR A 70 6.02 10.68 -6.60
CA THR A 70 6.58 11.90 -5.98
C THR A 70 6.16 13.18 -6.71
N SER A 71 5.45 13.07 -7.84
CA SER A 71 4.95 14.22 -8.60
C SER A 71 3.72 14.90 -7.97
N GLU A 72 3.02 14.23 -7.05
CA GLU A 72 1.96 14.82 -6.23
C GLU A 72 2.23 14.45 -4.76
N GLN A 73 3.08 15.20 -4.07
CA GLN A 73 3.00 15.25 -2.61
C GLN A 73 1.61 15.81 -2.30
N LEU A 74 0.70 14.90 -1.97
CA LEU A 74 -0.65 15.27 -1.54
C LEU A 74 -0.52 16.24 -0.37
N GLU A 75 -1.09 17.42 -0.51
CA GLU A 75 -1.16 18.34 0.60
C GLU A 75 -1.95 17.69 1.72
N LEU A 76 -1.31 17.57 2.88
CA LEU A 76 -1.97 17.06 4.08
C LEU A 76 -3.21 17.90 4.41
N THR A 77 -4.27 17.26 4.79
CA THR A 77 -5.46 17.91 5.32
C THR A 77 -5.14 18.68 6.60
N GLU A 78 -5.98 19.63 7.00
CA GLU A 78 -5.76 20.39 8.24
C GLU A 78 -5.80 19.47 9.48
N GLU A 79 -6.60 18.41 9.43
CA GLU A 79 -6.68 17.39 10.48
C GLU A 79 -5.38 16.59 10.59
N GLU A 80 -4.83 16.16 9.46
CA GLU A 80 -3.55 15.46 9.41
C GLU A 80 -2.39 16.34 9.86
N LYS A 81 -2.38 17.61 9.48
CA LYS A 81 -1.39 18.59 9.96
C LYS A 81 -1.45 18.76 11.47
N ALA A 82 -2.66 18.85 12.03
CA ALA A 82 -2.86 18.96 13.46
C ALA A 82 -2.37 17.70 14.19
N TYR A 83 -2.79 16.55 13.74
CA TYR A 83 -2.35 15.25 14.28
C TYR A 83 -0.83 15.11 14.24
N LEU A 84 -0.21 15.35 13.08
CA LEU A 84 1.23 15.24 12.89
C LEU A 84 2.00 16.18 13.82
N LYS A 85 1.49 17.39 14.02
CA LYS A 85 2.11 18.36 14.93
C LYS A 85 2.11 17.86 16.38
N GLU A 86 0.99 17.33 16.86
CA GLU A 86 0.90 16.77 18.21
C GLU A 86 1.81 15.55 18.36
N TYR A 87 1.78 14.64 17.40
CA TYR A 87 2.61 13.45 17.40
C TYR A 87 4.11 13.78 17.44
N LEU A 88 4.56 14.76 16.64
CA LEU A 88 5.97 15.19 16.63
C LEU A 88 6.40 15.84 17.95
N ILE A 89 5.51 16.55 18.65
CA ILE A 89 5.79 17.11 19.99
C ILE A 89 6.02 15.98 21.00
N GLU A 90 5.20 14.92 20.95
CA GLU A 90 5.36 13.75 21.81
C GLU A 90 6.68 13.01 21.51
N LEU A 91 7.01 12.84 20.24
CA LEU A 91 8.28 12.23 19.83
C LEU A 91 9.51 13.02 20.32
N ASP A 92 9.50 14.35 20.21
CA ASP A 92 10.59 15.20 20.67
C ASP A 92 10.87 14.99 22.16
N GLY A 93 9.81 14.84 22.96
CA GLY A 93 9.91 14.50 24.38
C GLY A 93 10.61 13.16 24.65
N LEU A 94 10.37 12.15 23.80
CA LEU A 94 10.99 10.82 23.92
C LEU A 94 12.46 10.83 23.51
N TYR A 95 12.81 11.53 22.44
CA TYR A 95 14.20 11.58 21.92
C TYR A 95 15.21 12.11 22.95
N HIS A 96 14.82 13.05 23.81
CA HIS A 96 15.69 13.57 24.85
C HIS A 96 16.07 12.54 25.91
N THR A 97 15.41 11.40 25.97
CA THR A 97 15.69 10.31 26.92
C THR A 97 16.57 9.21 26.36
N LEU A 98 16.75 9.17 25.02
CA LEU A 98 17.52 8.13 24.33
C LEU A 98 19.02 8.41 24.46
N SER A 99 19.73 7.53 25.17
CA SER A 99 21.18 7.68 25.44
C SER A 99 22.06 6.68 24.68
N GLU A 100 21.48 5.59 24.17
CA GLU A 100 22.18 4.51 23.46
C GLU A 100 21.95 4.59 21.97
N THR A 101 22.92 4.15 21.15
CA THR A 101 22.78 4.10 19.69
C THR A 101 22.01 2.88 19.24
N LYS A 102 21.44 2.93 18.03
CA LYS A 102 20.67 1.81 17.43
C LYS A 102 21.48 0.52 17.40
N GLU A 103 22.78 0.60 17.06
CA GLU A 103 23.65 -0.57 16.94
C GLU A 103 23.80 -1.29 18.30
N VAL A 104 24.03 -0.53 19.38
CA VAL A 104 24.14 -1.08 20.74
C VAL A 104 22.82 -1.73 21.18
N LEU A 105 21.69 -1.08 20.88
CA LEU A 105 20.38 -1.62 21.22
C LEU A 105 20.09 -2.90 20.43
N ILE A 106 20.44 -2.96 19.13
CA ILE A 106 20.27 -4.16 18.31
C ILE A 106 21.10 -5.33 18.90
N GLU A 107 22.35 -5.10 19.30
CA GLU A 107 23.15 -6.15 19.94
C GLU A 107 22.51 -6.67 21.21
N ARG A 108 21.96 -5.80 22.06
CA ARG A 108 21.27 -6.16 23.30
C ARG A 108 19.96 -6.93 23.02
N VAL A 109 19.19 -6.50 22.02
CA VAL A 109 17.97 -7.21 21.59
C VAL A 109 18.29 -8.63 21.14
N LEU A 110 19.37 -8.83 20.37
CA LEU A 110 19.82 -10.16 19.96
C LEU A 110 20.30 -11.04 21.15
N GLN A 111 20.65 -10.43 22.29
CA GLN A 111 20.95 -11.12 23.54
C GLN A 111 19.69 -11.39 24.40
N GLY A 112 18.52 -10.97 23.95
CA GLY A 112 17.23 -11.20 24.64
C GLY A 112 16.87 -10.12 25.67
N ASP A 113 17.37 -8.90 25.54
CA ASP A 113 17.06 -7.79 26.44
C ASP A 113 15.77 -7.07 26.00
N ASP A 114 14.68 -7.31 26.73
CA ASP A 114 13.37 -6.71 26.43
C ASP A 114 13.34 -5.18 26.65
N THR A 115 14.20 -4.65 27.53
CA THR A 115 14.33 -3.20 27.73
C THR A 115 14.92 -2.57 26.48
N ALA A 116 15.93 -3.20 25.88
CA ALA A 116 16.54 -2.73 24.63
C ALA A 116 15.54 -2.77 23.46
N LYS A 117 14.61 -3.72 23.43
CA LYS A 117 13.53 -3.74 22.42
C LYS A 117 12.69 -2.47 22.47
N SER A 118 12.22 -2.09 23.66
CA SER A 118 11.41 -0.88 23.83
C SER A 118 12.15 0.37 23.38
N LEU A 119 13.43 0.52 23.79
CA LEU A 119 14.26 1.65 23.40
C LEU A 119 14.54 1.67 21.88
N LEU A 120 14.74 0.49 21.29
CA LEU A 120 14.96 0.37 19.84
C LEU A 120 13.71 0.78 19.05
N ILE A 121 12.51 0.39 19.52
CA ILE A 121 11.24 0.80 18.93
C ILE A 121 11.14 2.34 18.92
N GLU A 122 11.41 2.99 20.07
CA GLU A 122 11.38 4.44 20.19
C GLU A 122 12.31 5.13 19.20
N HIS A 123 13.47 4.54 18.92
CA HIS A 123 14.44 5.08 17.96
C HIS A 123 13.95 5.09 16.51
N TYR A 124 12.96 4.25 16.14
CA TYR A 124 12.46 4.16 14.77
C TYR A 124 11.17 4.96 14.52
N LEU A 125 10.57 5.55 15.55
CA LEU A 125 9.29 6.27 15.40
C LEU A 125 9.37 7.46 14.44
N GLN A 126 10.53 8.12 14.34
CA GLN A 126 10.72 9.24 13.41
C GLN A 126 10.79 8.77 11.95
N GLU A 127 11.48 7.65 11.69
CA GLU A 127 11.53 7.04 10.36
C GLU A 127 10.14 6.62 9.89
N VAL A 128 9.28 6.14 10.80
CA VAL A 128 7.89 5.84 10.49
C VAL A 128 7.16 7.07 9.95
N VAL A 129 7.32 8.23 10.58
CA VAL A 129 6.69 9.48 10.13
C VAL A 129 7.15 9.86 8.72
N GLU A 130 8.45 9.75 8.44
CA GLU A 130 8.98 10.09 7.12
C GLU A 130 8.50 9.10 6.03
N ILE A 131 8.46 7.81 6.36
CA ILE A 131 7.92 6.78 5.46
C ILE A 131 6.42 7.00 5.23
N ALA A 132 5.65 7.28 6.28
CA ALA A 132 4.21 7.54 6.17
C ALA A 132 3.89 8.74 5.30
N LYS A 133 4.62 9.85 5.45
CA LYS A 133 4.48 11.03 4.58
C LYS A 133 4.72 10.71 3.11
N ASN A 134 5.73 9.89 2.82
CA ASN A 134 6.06 9.49 1.45
C ASN A 134 5.03 8.53 0.85
N LEU A 135 4.40 7.70 1.68
CA LEU A 135 3.39 6.74 1.26
C LEU A 135 1.96 7.27 1.33
N ASN A 136 1.75 8.51 1.85
CA ASN A 136 0.42 9.08 2.07
C ASN A 136 -0.47 9.00 0.83
N ARG A 137 -1.75 8.63 1.04
CA ARG A 137 -2.79 8.53 0.01
C ARG A 137 -4.11 9.11 0.54
N PRO A 138 -4.96 9.68 -0.33
CA PRO A 138 -6.22 10.29 0.10
C PRO A 138 -7.20 9.32 0.75
N GLU A 139 -7.05 8.03 0.45
CA GLU A 139 -7.94 6.97 0.93
C GLU A 139 -7.65 6.55 2.38
N VAL A 140 -6.47 6.93 2.93
CA VAL A 140 -6.03 6.54 4.27
C VAL A 140 -5.59 7.77 5.04
N PHE A 141 -6.10 7.93 6.26
CA PHE A 141 -5.66 9.00 7.14
C PHE A 141 -4.20 8.79 7.56
N LEU A 142 -3.38 9.86 7.48
CA LEU A 142 -1.95 9.79 7.79
C LEU A 142 -1.66 9.19 9.18
N GLY A 143 -2.52 9.48 10.17
CA GLY A 143 -2.40 8.93 11.51
C GLY A 143 -2.51 7.42 11.56
N ASP A 144 -3.42 6.83 10.78
CA ASP A 144 -3.58 5.38 10.69
C ASP A 144 -2.36 4.73 10.04
N LEU A 145 -1.82 5.38 9.00
CA LEU A 145 -0.61 4.94 8.33
C LEU A 145 0.61 4.96 9.28
N ILE A 146 0.72 5.99 10.14
CA ILE A 146 1.76 6.06 11.18
C ILE A 146 1.56 4.95 12.21
N GLN A 147 0.34 4.69 12.65
CA GLN A 147 0.06 3.60 13.61
C GLN A 147 0.43 2.23 13.05
N GLU A 148 0.10 1.98 11.78
CA GLU A 148 0.45 0.74 11.11
C GLU A 148 1.97 0.60 10.95
N GLY A 149 2.67 1.69 10.65
CA GLY A 149 4.12 1.73 10.64
C GLY A 149 4.75 1.46 12.01
N ASN A 150 4.15 1.96 13.10
CA ASN A 150 4.59 1.66 14.46
C ASN A 150 4.44 0.16 14.78
N LEU A 151 3.37 -0.50 14.32
CA LEU A 151 3.22 -1.96 14.37
C LEU A 151 4.34 -2.65 13.56
N GLY A 152 4.68 -2.11 12.40
CA GLY A 152 5.78 -2.59 11.57
C GLY A 152 7.13 -2.57 12.29
N ILE A 153 7.42 -1.55 13.13
CA ILE A 153 8.64 -1.56 13.96
C ILE A 153 8.65 -2.77 14.89
N VAL A 154 7.55 -3.00 15.60
CA VAL A 154 7.44 -4.11 16.58
C VAL A 154 7.71 -5.44 15.88
N LEU A 155 7.07 -5.68 14.73
CA LEU A 155 7.29 -6.88 13.93
C LEU A 155 8.74 -6.97 13.43
N GLY A 156 9.32 -5.87 12.96
CA GLY A 156 10.69 -5.82 12.49
C GLY A 156 11.70 -6.15 13.59
N VAL A 157 11.52 -5.60 14.79
CA VAL A 157 12.38 -5.88 15.96
C VAL A 157 12.33 -7.34 16.38
N GLU A 158 11.19 -8.02 16.24
CA GLU A 158 11.08 -9.47 16.51
C GLU A 158 11.75 -10.34 15.44
N LEU A 159 11.91 -9.84 14.23
CA LEU A 159 12.47 -10.57 13.09
C LEU A 159 13.98 -10.41 12.94
N ILE A 160 14.63 -9.50 13.67
CA ILE A 160 16.06 -9.30 13.55
C ILE A 160 16.84 -10.54 14.02
N SER A 161 17.81 -10.94 13.22
CA SER A 161 18.67 -12.10 13.49
C SER A 161 20.16 -11.79 13.39
N ASP A 162 20.52 -10.67 12.77
CA ASP A 162 21.89 -10.21 12.59
C ASP A 162 21.98 -8.67 12.67
N VAL A 163 23.04 -8.16 13.28
CA VAL A 163 23.25 -6.71 13.45
C VAL A 163 23.32 -5.96 12.12
N LYS A 164 23.95 -6.56 11.11
CA LYS A 164 24.18 -5.90 9.82
C LYS A 164 22.90 -5.68 9.02
N THR A 165 21.94 -6.59 9.13
CA THR A 165 20.68 -6.56 8.37
C THR A 165 19.53 -6.00 9.18
N ALA A 166 19.69 -5.84 10.50
CA ALA A 166 18.63 -5.44 11.42
C ALA A 166 17.92 -4.15 11.00
N HIS A 167 18.67 -3.11 10.63
CA HIS A 167 18.09 -1.85 10.20
C HIS A 167 17.20 -2.02 8.96
N GLU A 168 17.69 -2.74 7.96
CA GLU A 168 16.95 -2.99 6.72
C GLU A 168 15.70 -3.86 6.96
N VAL A 169 15.80 -4.87 7.82
CA VAL A 169 14.66 -5.70 8.23
C VAL A 169 13.56 -4.86 8.88
N ILE A 170 13.92 -3.98 9.83
CA ILE A 170 12.95 -3.11 10.51
C ILE A 170 12.29 -2.16 9.50
N LEU A 171 13.06 -1.45 8.67
CA LEU A 171 12.52 -0.53 7.67
C LEU A 171 11.63 -1.24 6.64
N SER A 172 12.01 -2.46 6.24
CA SER A 172 11.20 -3.28 5.35
C SER A 172 9.85 -3.64 5.96
N GLN A 173 9.82 -4.03 7.25
CA GLN A 173 8.57 -4.33 7.94
C GLN A 173 7.69 -3.11 8.13
N ILE A 174 8.25 -1.95 8.44
CA ILE A 174 7.51 -0.68 8.50
C ILE A 174 6.81 -0.40 7.16
N ARG A 175 7.55 -0.46 6.06
CA ARG A 175 7.00 -0.24 4.71
C ARG A 175 5.94 -1.29 4.37
N GLN A 176 6.20 -2.54 4.66
CA GLN A 176 5.27 -3.65 4.35
C GLN A 176 3.94 -3.50 5.10
N SER A 177 3.96 -3.18 6.39
CA SER A 177 2.74 -2.95 7.18
C SER A 177 1.91 -1.80 6.60
N MET A 178 2.54 -0.67 6.29
CA MET A 178 1.87 0.48 5.68
C MET A 178 1.29 0.14 4.29
N GLN A 179 2.02 -0.62 3.48
CA GLN A 179 1.58 -1.02 2.14
C GLN A 179 0.35 -1.92 2.19
N LEU A 180 0.31 -2.87 3.13
CA LEU A 180 -0.86 -3.73 3.32
C LEU A 180 -2.12 -2.92 3.65
N LEU A 181 -2.01 -1.92 4.54
CA LEU A 181 -3.12 -1.01 4.85
C LEU A 181 -3.59 -0.24 3.60
N LEU A 182 -2.65 0.27 2.79
CA LEU A 182 -2.97 0.99 1.56
C LEU A 182 -3.65 0.09 0.53
N GLU A 183 -3.19 -1.15 0.35
CA GLU A 183 -3.79 -2.14 -0.55
C GLU A 183 -5.21 -2.49 -0.12
N GLU A 184 -5.43 -2.74 1.18
CA GLU A 184 -6.75 -3.02 1.74
C GLU A 184 -7.72 -1.85 1.54
N SER A 185 -7.27 -0.63 1.83
CA SER A 185 -8.07 0.58 1.63
C SER A 185 -8.42 0.80 0.15
N GLN A 186 -7.49 0.56 -0.76
CA GLN A 186 -7.73 0.67 -2.19
C GLN A 186 -8.74 -0.37 -2.69
N GLU A 187 -8.67 -1.61 -2.18
CA GLU A 187 -9.65 -2.64 -2.50
C GLU A 187 -11.05 -2.25 -2.01
N LEU A 188 -11.17 -1.75 -0.78
CA LEU A 188 -12.45 -1.28 -0.21
C LEU A 188 -13.01 -0.13 -1.04
N SER A 189 -12.20 0.90 -1.32
CA SER A 189 -12.62 2.04 -2.17
C SER A 189 -13.06 1.61 -3.57
N SER A 190 -12.38 0.62 -4.16
CA SER A 190 -12.76 0.07 -5.46
C SER A 190 -14.09 -0.69 -5.42
N ARG A 191 -14.35 -1.43 -4.34
CA ARG A 191 -15.64 -2.13 -4.11
C ARG A 191 -16.78 -1.14 -3.91
N ASP A 192 -16.54 -0.09 -3.11
CA ASP A 192 -17.53 0.96 -2.87
C ASP A 192 -17.88 1.72 -4.15
N LYS A 193 -16.89 2.10 -4.97
CA LYS A 193 -17.12 2.73 -6.28
C LYS A 193 -17.96 1.85 -7.20
N LYS A 194 -17.64 0.56 -7.31
CA LYS A 194 -18.45 -0.39 -8.10
C LYS A 194 -19.87 -0.54 -7.58
N MET A 195 -20.04 -0.50 -6.26
CA MET A 195 -21.39 -0.56 -5.66
C MET A 195 -22.19 0.70 -5.98
N ILE A 196 -21.59 1.89 -5.86
CA ILE A 196 -22.22 3.17 -6.23
C ILE A 196 -22.61 3.18 -7.71
N GLU A 197 -21.74 2.71 -8.59
CA GLU A 197 -22.03 2.59 -10.03
C GLU A 197 -23.22 1.65 -10.28
N LYS A 198 -23.29 0.51 -9.58
CA LYS A 198 -24.42 -0.43 -9.70
C LYS A 198 -25.72 0.17 -9.18
N VAL A 199 -25.69 0.84 -8.05
CA VAL A 199 -26.86 1.56 -7.49
C VAL A 199 -27.36 2.62 -8.47
N SER A 200 -26.45 3.46 -8.99
CA SER A 200 -26.79 4.50 -9.95
C SER A 200 -27.37 3.93 -11.25
N ALA A 201 -26.80 2.84 -11.75
CA ALA A 201 -27.30 2.16 -12.96
C ALA A 201 -28.69 1.54 -12.72
N LEU A 202 -28.95 1.00 -11.52
CA LEU A 202 -30.25 0.44 -11.14
C LEU A 202 -31.30 1.54 -11.06
N ASP A 203 -31.01 2.67 -10.41
CA ASP A 203 -31.90 3.83 -10.34
C ASP A 203 -32.27 4.34 -11.75
N GLU A 204 -31.29 4.44 -12.63
CA GLU A 204 -31.52 4.87 -14.00
C GLU A 204 -32.38 3.85 -14.78
N ALA A 205 -32.13 2.56 -14.59
CA ALA A 205 -32.93 1.49 -15.20
C ALA A 205 -34.39 1.50 -14.71
N ILE A 206 -34.60 1.66 -13.40
CA ILE A 206 -35.98 1.76 -12.81
C ILE A 206 -36.70 2.96 -13.40
N LYS A 207 -36.05 4.12 -13.49
CA LYS A 207 -36.63 5.33 -14.04
C LYS A 207 -37.01 5.17 -15.51
N ASN A 208 -36.06 4.69 -16.33
CA ASN A 208 -36.28 4.51 -17.77
C ASN A 208 -37.41 3.52 -18.06
N LEU A 209 -37.42 2.36 -17.40
CA LEU A 209 -38.45 1.35 -17.60
C LEU A 209 -39.82 1.79 -17.05
N THR A 210 -39.83 2.54 -15.93
CA THR A 210 -41.10 3.10 -15.38
C THR A 210 -41.70 4.12 -16.34
N GLU A 211 -40.87 4.98 -16.95
CA GLU A 211 -41.33 5.95 -17.96
C GLU A 211 -41.82 5.22 -19.23
N GLU A 212 -41.14 4.19 -19.68
CA GLU A 212 -41.51 3.43 -20.87
C GLU A 212 -42.77 2.59 -20.70
N LEU A 213 -42.86 1.89 -19.56
CA LEU A 213 -43.99 0.99 -19.27
C LEU A 213 -45.20 1.67 -18.63
N GLY A 214 -45.02 2.88 -18.07
CA GLY A 214 -46.08 3.64 -17.38
C GLY A 214 -46.56 2.99 -16.07
N ARG A 215 -45.76 2.08 -15.48
CA ARG A 215 -46.01 1.37 -14.22
C ARG A 215 -44.74 1.07 -13.47
N LYS A 216 -44.88 0.63 -12.21
CA LYS A 216 -43.71 0.12 -11.44
C LYS A 216 -43.12 -1.12 -12.14
N VAL A 217 -41.84 -1.23 -12.12
CA VAL A 217 -41.05 -2.29 -12.75
C VAL A 217 -40.83 -3.41 -11.75
N SER A 218 -40.98 -4.67 -12.20
CA SER A 218 -40.67 -5.83 -11.38
C SER A 218 -39.15 -6.14 -11.36
N ILE A 219 -38.70 -6.89 -10.34
CA ILE A 219 -37.29 -7.31 -10.23
C ILE A 219 -36.88 -8.16 -11.45
N ASP A 220 -37.77 -9.04 -11.94
CA ASP A 220 -37.48 -9.87 -13.12
C ASP A 220 -37.23 -9.02 -14.38
N GLU A 221 -38.01 -7.96 -14.57
CA GLU A 221 -37.82 -7.03 -15.69
C GLU A 221 -36.51 -6.27 -15.59
N LEU A 222 -36.15 -5.83 -14.37
CA LEU A 222 -34.88 -5.20 -14.10
C LEU A 222 -33.70 -6.15 -14.35
N ALA A 223 -33.82 -7.41 -13.92
CA ALA A 223 -32.79 -8.43 -14.10
C ALA A 223 -32.51 -8.69 -15.60
N ILE A 224 -33.59 -8.78 -16.40
CA ILE A 224 -33.47 -8.93 -17.85
C ILE A 224 -32.85 -7.69 -18.52
N TYR A 225 -33.31 -6.50 -18.13
CA TYR A 225 -32.86 -5.23 -18.71
C TYR A 225 -31.40 -4.97 -18.42
N MET A 226 -30.95 -5.21 -17.18
CA MET A 226 -29.59 -4.95 -16.73
C MET A 226 -28.63 -6.12 -16.96
N GLY A 227 -29.13 -7.30 -17.26
CA GLY A 227 -28.33 -8.54 -17.35
C GLY A 227 -27.70 -8.95 -16.02
N MET A 228 -28.37 -8.63 -14.90
CA MET A 228 -27.93 -8.93 -13.53
C MET A 228 -28.76 -10.08 -12.93
N GLU A 229 -28.20 -10.75 -11.92
CA GLU A 229 -28.95 -11.75 -11.17
C GLU A 229 -30.00 -11.09 -10.27
N ILE A 230 -31.18 -11.72 -10.16
CA ILE A 230 -32.32 -11.26 -9.34
C ILE A 230 -31.87 -10.97 -7.91
N LYS A 231 -31.07 -11.87 -7.32
CA LYS A 231 -30.58 -11.75 -5.96
C LYS A 231 -29.68 -10.51 -5.77
N GLU A 232 -28.88 -10.18 -6.77
CA GLU A 232 -28.01 -9.00 -6.73
C GLU A 232 -28.82 -7.70 -6.73
N ILE A 233 -29.87 -7.64 -7.54
CA ILE A 233 -30.82 -6.51 -7.57
C ILE A 233 -31.54 -6.37 -6.23
N GLU A 234 -32.06 -7.49 -5.67
CA GLU A 234 -32.68 -7.48 -4.35
C GLU A 234 -31.74 -6.95 -3.25
N ASP A 235 -30.48 -7.36 -3.26
CA ASP A 235 -29.51 -6.93 -2.27
C ASP A 235 -29.20 -5.42 -2.41
N ILE A 236 -29.14 -4.90 -3.63
CA ILE A 236 -28.98 -3.44 -3.88
C ILE A 236 -30.23 -2.68 -3.41
N LEU A 237 -31.43 -3.13 -3.76
CA LEU A 237 -32.68 -2.48 -3.34
C LEU A 237 -32.85 -2.45 -1.81
N LYS A 238 -32.45 -3.52 -1.11
CA LYS A 238 -32.43 -3.53 0.36
C LYS A 238 -31.47 -2.49 0.95
N LEU A 239 -30.34 -2.26 0.31
CA LEU A 239 -29.36 -1.24 0.75
C LEU A 239 -29.88 0.20 0.54
N THR A 240 -30.62 0.44 -0.56
CA THR A 240 -31.17 1.77 -0.86
C THR A 240 -32.49 2.04 -0.14
N GLY A 241 -33.15 1.01 0.42
CA GLY A 241 -34.46 1.12 1.07
C GLY A 241 -35.61 1.28 0.08
N GLU A 242 -35.39 0.97 -1.20
CA GLU A 242 -36.43 0.98 -2.23
C GLU A 242 -37.21 -0.33 -2.25
N GLU A 243 -38.56 -0.22 -2.31
CA GLU A 243 -39.42 -1.36 -2.46
C GLU A 243 -39.67 -1.64 -3.94
N PRO A 244 -39.33 -2.85 -4.43
CA PRO A 244 -39.61 -3.26 -5.79
C PRO A 244 -41.11 -3.31 -6.03
N GLY A 245 -41.55 -3.14 -7.29
CA GLY A 245 -42.93 -3.39 -7.67
C GLY A 245 -43.26 -4.87 -7.49
N ASP A 246 -44.47 -5.16 -6.98
CA ASP A 246 -44.94 -6.53 -6.83
C ASP A 246 -44.92 -7.27 -8.17
N THR A 247 -44.34 -8.47 -8.15
CA THR A 247 -44.39 -9.40 -9.28
C THR A 247 -45.88 -9.69 -9.59
N GLN A 248 -46.36 -9.25 -10.73
CA GLN A 248 -47.71 -9.68 -11.16
C GLN A 248 -47.64 -11.14 -11.53
N GLU A 249 -48.43 -11.98 -10.81
CA GLU A 249 -48.74 -13.34 -11.19
C GLU A 249 -49.50 -13.42 -12.54
#